data_0472f95c497e9c8cc811a9c577b12a04
#
_entry.id   0472f95c497e9c8cc811a9c577b12a04
#
_cell.length_a   1.000
_cell.length_b   1.000
_cell.length_c   1.000
_cell.angle_alpha   90.00
_cell.angle_beta   90.00
_cell.angle_gamma   90.00
#
_symmetry.space_group_name_H-M   'P 1'
#
loop_
_entity.id
_entity.type
_entity.pdbx_description
1 polymer ?
#
loop_
_entity_poly.entity_id
_entity_poly.type
_entity_poly.pdbx_seq_one_letter_code
_entity_poly.pdbx_strand_id
1 'polypeptide(L)'
;MLETERLILRRWEESDAENLYQYAKDPDVGPIAGWPPHQSVEESLDVIRNVFNGPEAYAICLKKDNKAIGAIELKLNGHTDMTERDDECELGYWLGKPFWGQDIVPEAAREMLRHAFEDIGMQKVWCGYYDGNLKSKRVQEKCGFRYQWTTEGVDVPLMHEKRTGHVNLMTKDDWLWRKLYEAARFVQNGRKISDYVEAGGVAAAILSSSGRVYTGVCVDTCSTLGICAERNAIFNMLTNGEQEICKVLTVMSNGKTGAPCGACRELMVQLMPGTYKGIEIMLDYEKNRVVTLGD
;
A
#
# COMPACT_ATOMS: atom_id res chain seq x y z
N MET A 1 9.24 11.39 11.04
CA MET A 1 8.98 10.14 11.81
C MET A 1 7.59 9.65 11.43
N LEU A 2 7.47 8.36 11.08
CA LEU A 2 6.21 7.71 10.74
C LEU A 2 5.97 6.57 11.74
N GLU A 3 4.71 6.24 12.00
CA GLU A 3 4.34 5.21 12.97
C GLU A 3 3.29 4.26 12.42
N THR A 4 3.40 2.99 12.79
CA THR A 4 2.41 1.96 12.53
C THR A 4 1.89 1.37 13.85
N GLU A 5 1.19 0.26 13.81
CA GLU A 5 0.76 -0.44 15.03
C GLU A 5 1.95 -0.89 15.88
N ARG A 6 2.97 -1.52 15.27
CA ARG A 6 4.11 -2.12 15.97
C ARG A 6 5.43 -1.36 15.82
N LEU A 7 5.53 -0.46 14.82
CA LEU A 7 6.79 0.10 14.34
C LEU A 7 6.86 1.62 14.49
N ILE A 8 8.10 2.10 14.67
CA ILE A 8 8.51 3.48 14.47
C ILE A 8 9.48 3.49 13.29
N LEU A 9 9.19 4.29 12.27
CA LEU A 9 10.09 4.58 11.16
C LEU A 9 10.70 5.96 11.44
N ARG A 10 11.93 5.99 11.94
CA ARG A 10 12.65 7.21 12.31
C ARG A 10 13.94 7.36 11.53
N ARG A 11 14.49 8.55 11.57
CA ARG A 11 15.83 8.76 10.99
C ARG A 11 16.85 7.88 11.70
N TRP A 12 17.86 7.47 10.95
CA TRP A 12 19.01 6.79 11.52
C TRP A 12 19.79 7.72 12.43
N GLU A 13 20.28 7.18 13.52
CA GLU A 13 21.17 7.85 14.48
C GLU A 13 22.51 7.12 14.52
N GLU A 14 23.60 7.83 14.78
CA GLU A 14 24.93 7.23 14.87
C GLU A 14 24.99 6.12 15.95
N SER A 15 24.19 6.28 17.01
CA SER A 15 24.00 5.27 18.06
C SER A 15 23.39 3.94 17.60
N ASP A 16 22.81 3.90 16.40
CA ASP A 16 22.26 2.67 15.81
C ASP A 16 23.34 1.78 15.15
N ALA A 17 24.60 2.23 15.07
CA ALA A 17 25.66 1.52 14.35
C ALA A 17 25.87 0.08 14.86
N GLU A 18 25.81 -0.16 16.16
CA GLU A 18 25.90 -1.50 16.75
C GLU A 18 24.71 -2.39 16.34
N ASN A 19 23.49 -1.84 16.36
CA ASN A 19 22.30 -2.57 15.93
C ASN A 19 22.31 -2.87 14.41
N LEU A 20 22.75 -1.90 13.61
CA LEU A 20 22.94 -2.10 12.18
C LEU A 20 23.96 -3.21 11.93
N TYR A 21 25.15 -3.16 12.54
CA TYR A 21 26.17 -4.19 12.39
C TYR A 21 25.66 -5.56 12.82
N GLN A 22 24.93 -5.63 13.93
CA GLN A 22 24.39 -6.90 14.45
C GLN A 22 23.62 -7.70 13.38
N TYR A 23 22.84 -7.02 12.55
CA TYR A 23 21.99 -7.66 11.54
C TYR A 23 22.60 -7.63 10.13
N ALA A 24 23.32 -6.56 9.78
CA ALA A 24 23.92 -6.40 8.46
C ALA A 24 25.14 -7.31 8.20
N LYS A 25 25.77 -7.84 9.25
CA LYS A 25 26.86 -8.83 9.13
C LYS A 25 26.38 -10.25 8.77
N ASP A 26 25.06 -10.52 8.87
CA ASP A 26 24.52 -11.86 8.55
C ASP A 26 24.59 -12.09 7.03
N PRO A 27 25.27 -13.18 6.56
CA PRO A 27 25.44 -13.45 5.15
C PRO A 27 24.14 -13.74 4.39
N ASP A 28 23.05 -14.00 5.07
CA ASP A 28 21.74 -14.20 4.44
C ASP A 28 20.97 -12.88 4.20
N VAL A 29 21.42 -11.76 4.79
CA VAL A 29 20.72 -10.47 4.74
C VAL A 29 21.19 -9.61 3.56
N GLY A 30 22.45 -9.20 3.56
CA GLY A 30 22.98 -8.27 2.57
C GLY A 30 23.11 -8.87 1.17
N PRO A 31 23.76 -10.02 1.01
CA PRO A 31 24.08 -10.56 -0.31
C PRO A 31 22.87 -10.77 -1.20
N ILE A 32 21.73 -11.24 -0.67
CA ILE A 32 20.51 -11.42 -1.46
C ILE A 32 19.92 -10.09 -1.94
N ALA A 33 20.24 -8.97 -1.27
CA ALA A 33 19.81 -7.62 -1.60
C ALA A 33 20.86 -6.84 -2.43
N GLY A 34 22.06 -7.43 -2.68
CA GLY A 34 23.08 -6.87 -3.56
C GLY A 34 24.20 -6.11 -2.86
N TRP A 35 24.41 -6.32 -1.55
CA TRP A 35 25.50 -5.71 -0.80
C TRP A 35 26.18 -6.73 0.14
N PRO A 36 27.53 -6.60 0.39
CA PRO A 36 28.26 -7.55 1.20
C PRO A 36 27.93 -7.42 2.68
N PRO A 37 28.11 -8.48 3.49
CA PRO A 37 27.96 -8.39 4.94
C PRO A 37 28.93 -7.35 5.53
N HIS A 38 28.44 -6.52 6.44
CA HIS A 38 29.27 -5.54 7.15
C HIS A 38 30.36 -6.22 7.98
N GLN A 39 31.55 -5.67 7.97
CA GLN A 39 32.72 -6.26 8.64
C GLN A 39 32.95 -5.68 10.04
N SER A 40 32.43 -4.48 10.33
CA SER A 40 32.62 -3.82 11.62
C SER A 40 31.47 -2.83 11.95
N VAL A 41 31.47 -2.35 13.21
CA VAL A 41 30.57 -1.28 13.67
C VAL A 41 30.93 0.04 12.99
N GLU A 42 32.22 0.28 12.74
CA GLU A 42 32.72 1.50 12.06
C GLU A 42 32.21 1.56 10.62
N GLU A 43 32.21 0.45 9.88
CA GLU A 43 31.62 0.37 8.54
C GLU A 43 30.12 0.65 8.59
N SER A 44 29.42 0.10 9.58
CA SER A 44 27.99 0.37 9.78
C SER A 44 27.72 1.83 10.09
N LEU A 45 28.58 2.49 10.85
CA LEU A 45 28.52 3.92 11.12
C LEU A 45 28.71 4.76 9.84
N ASP A 46 29.66 4.36 9.00
CA ASP A 46 29.90 5.00 7.71
C ASP A 46 28.71 4.84 6.76
N VAL A 47 28.05 3.67 6.78
CA VAL A 47 26.80 3.45 6.01
C VAL A 47 25.67 4.37 6.53
N ILE A 48 25.50 4.53 7.85
CA ILE A 48 24.51 5.45 8.41
C ILE A 48 24.78 6.88 7.92
N ARG A 49 26.03 7.34 7.93
CA ARG A 49 26.41 8.70 7.55
C ARG A 49 26.30 8.99 6.06
N ASN A 50 26.62 8.02 5.22
CA ASN A 50 26.82 8.24 3.79
C ASN A 50 25.74 7.60 2.90
N VAL A 51 25.01 6.58 3.39
CA VAL A 51 23.99 5.86 2.62
C VAL A 51 22.60 6.15 3.17
N PHE A 52 22.40 6.07 4.49
CA PHE A 52 21.08 6.24 5.12
C PHE A 52 20.80 7.70 5.53
N ASN A 53 21.44 8.67 4.87
CA ASN A 53 21.27 10.11 5.12
C ASN A 53 20.23 10.77 4.18
N GLY A 54 19.65 10.04 3.24
CA GLY A 54 18.62 10.51 2.32
C GLY A 54 17.39 11.12 3.03
N PRO A 55 16.63 12.01 2.39
CA PRO A 55 15.47 12.68 3.03
C PRO A 55 14.36 11.73 3.44
N GLU A 56 14.24 10.57 2.81
CA GLU A 56 13.21 9.56 3.07
C GLU A 56 13.80 8.20 3.46
N ALA A 57 15.01 8.19 4.06
CA ALA A 57 15.65 6.99 4.60
C ALA A 57 15.35 6.83 6.10
N TYR A 58 14.80 5.68 6.47
CA TYR A 58 14.33 5.39 7.82
C TYR A 58 14.90 4.08 8.36
N ALA A 59 15.24 4.07 9.65
CA ALA A 59 15.40 2.86 10.43
C ALA A 59 14.01 2.29 10.76
N ILE A 60 13.84 0.98 10.58
CA ILE A 60 12.66 0.25 11.07
C ILE A 60 12.96 -0.10 12.53
N CYS A 61 12.17 0.45 13.46
CA CYS A 61 12.33 0.21 14.90
C CYS A 61 11.05 -0.40 15.48
N LEU A 62 11.20 -1.35 16.41
CA LEU A 62 10.05 -1.85 17.17
C LEU A 62 9.67 -0.84 18.27
N LYS A 63 8.39 -0.51 18.40
CA LYS A 63 7.91 0.43 19.44
C LYS A 63 8.30 0.06 20.86
N LYS A 64 8.46 -1.24 21.14
CA LYS A 64 8.76 -1.74 22.50
C LYS A 64 10.11 -1.32 23.07
N ASP A 65 11.13 -1.11 22.22
CA ASP A 65 12.51 -0.82 22.65
C ASP A 65 13.24 0.19 21.77
N ASN A 66 12.59 0.67 20.71
CA ASN A 66 13.09 1.65 19.73
C ASN A 66 14.42 1.24 19.06
N LYS A 67 14.76 -0.06 19.03
CA LYS A 67 15.98 -0.55 18.38
C LYS A 67 15.78 -0.69 16.89
N ALA A 68 16.76 -0.22 16.12
CA ALA A 68 16.81 -0.40 14.68
C ALA A 68 17.02 -1.88 14.33
N ILE A 69 16.10 -2.46 13.56
CA ILE A 69 16.10 -3.87 13.16
C ILE A 69 16.16 -4.06 11.64
N GLY A 70 16.13 -2.97 10.86
CA GLY A 70 16.16 -2.94 9.41
C GLY A 70 16.12 -1.52 8.89
N ALA A 71 16.10 -1.38 7.57
CA ALA A 71 15.94 -0.11 6.87
C ALA A 71 14.78 -0.15 5.88
N ILE A 72 14.17 1.01 5.67
CA ILE A 72 13.22 1.25 4.60
C ILE A 72 13.39 2.67 4.08
N GLU A 73 13.30 2.85 2.76
CA GLU A 73 13.61 4.11 2.10
C GLU A 73 12.72 4.33 0.88
N LEU A 74 12.32 5.59 0.65
CA LEU A 74 11.88 6.06 -0.67
C LEU A 74 13.06 6.77 -1.33
N LYS A 75 13.65 6.14 -2.33
CA LYS A 75 14.71 6.74 -3.13
C LYS A 75 14.07 7.66 -4.17
N LEU A 76 14.24 8.94 -3.99
CA LEU A 76 13.73 9.97 -4.88
C LEU A 76 14.60 10.08 -6.15
N ASN A 77 14.15 10.88 -7.12
CA ASN A 77 14.93 11.17 -8.33
C ASN A 77 16.38 11.59 -7.99
N GLY A 78 17.33 11.06 -8.74
CA GLY A 78 18.77 11.24 -8.48
C GLY A 78 19.38 10.26 -7.47
N HIS A 79 18.57 9.46 -6.78
CA HIS A 79 18.99 8.42 -5.82
C HIS A 79 18.56 7.00 -6.24
N THR A 80 17.96 6.85 -7.40
CA THR A 80 17.54 5.58 -8.02
C THR A 80 17.81 5.59 -9.51
N ASP A 81 17.97 4.42 -10.09
CA ASP A 81 18.06 4.17 -11.53
C ASP A 81 16.72 3.69 -12.15
N MET A 82 15.67 3.56 -11.32
CA MET A 82 14.36 3.10 -11.78
C MET A 82 13.51 4.19 -12.42
N THR A 83 13.81 5.47 -12.16
CA THR A 83 13.08 6.60 -12.71
C THR A 83 13.95 7.87 -12.74
N GLU A 84 13.68 8.74 -13.71
CA GLU A 84 14.25 10.08 -13.83
C GLU A 84 13.20 11.17 -13.52
N ARG A 85 12.05 10.81 -12.96
CA ARG A 85 10.93 11.72 -12.69
C ARG A 85 10.88 12.11 -11.23
N ASP A 86 10.55 13.39 -10.96
CA ASP A 86 10.41 13.92 -9.60
C ASP A 86 9.11 13.48 -8.91
N ASP A 87 8.12 13.02 -9.66
CA ASP A 87 6.84 12.52 -9.15
C ASP A 87 6.79 10.99 -9.00
N GLU A 88 7.96 10.33 -9.08
CA GLU A 88 8.13 8.89 -8.90
C GLU A 88 9.29 8.61 -7.94
N CYS A 89 9.26 7.47 -7.25
CA CYS A 89 10.34 7.03 -6.36
C CYS A 89 10.47 5.50 -6.37
N GLU A 90 11.59 4.99 -5.80
CA GLU A 90 11.79 3.56 -5.57
C GLU A 90 11.67 3.25 -4.08
N LEU A 91 10.95 2.20 -3.74
CA LEU A 91 10.91 1.64 -2.38
C LEU A 91 11.99 0.59 -2.21
N GLY A 92 12.97 0.88 -1.35
CA GLY A 92 14.02 -0.04 -0.91
C GLY A 92 13.82 -0.47 0.55
N TYR A 93 14.19 -1.71 0.88
CA TYR A 93 14.15 -2.20 2.28
C TYR A 93 15.02 -3.42 2.50
N TRP A 94 15.41 -3.61 3.75
CA TRP A 94 15.94 -4.86 4.28
C TRP A 94 15.56 -5.01 5.75
N LEU A 95 15.65 -6.24 6.27
CA LEU A 95 15.28 -6.55 7.65
C LEU A 95 16.23 -7.60 8.23
N GLY A 96 16.60 -7.45 9.50
CA GLY A 96 17.38 -8.42 10.24
C GLY A 96 16.70 -9.80 10.28
N LYS A 97 17.49 -10.86 10.06
CA LYS A 97 17.02 -12.24 9.94
C LYS A 97 16.11 -12.74 11.08
N PRO A 98 16.34 -12.39 12.38
CA PRO A 98 15.45 -12.80 13.47
C PRO A 98 14.00 -12.29 13.35
N PHE A 99 13.76 -11.29 12.51
CA PHE A 99 12.44 -10.63 12.34
C PHE A 99 11.70 -11.06 11.06
N TRP A 100 12.29 -11.98 10.27
CA TRP A 100 11.66 -12.48 9.06
C TRP A 100 10.39 -13.29 9.36
N GLY A 101 9.45 -13.29 8.43
CA GLY A 101 8.19 -14.05 8.55
C GLY A 101 7.15 -13.46 9.51
N GLN A 102 7.39 -12.28 10.08
CA GLN A 102 6.52 -11.62 11.06
C GLN A 102 5.70 -10.46 10.47
N ASP A 103 5.68 -10.31 9.16
CA ASP A 103 4.99 -9.24 8.40
C ASP A 103 5.42 -7.80 8.77
N ILE A 104 6.64 -7.64 9.34
CA ILE A 104 7.19 -6.33 9.72
C ILE A 104 7.43 -5.46 8.47
N VAL A 105 8.13 -5.98 7.45
CA VAL A 105 8.36 -5.20 6.22
C VAL A 105 7.07 -4.86 5.48
N PRO A 106 6.09 -5.77 5.29
CA PRO A 106 4.79 -5.39 4.74
C PRO A 106 4.08 -4.28 5.51
N GLU A 107 4.17 -4.24 6.85
CA GLU A 107 3.60 -3.18 7.67
C GLU A 107 4.32 -1.84 7.43
N ALA A 108 5.66 -1.82 7.50
CA ALA A 108 6.46 -0.64 7.21
C ALA A 108 6.26 -0.12 5.79
N ALA A 109 6.24 -1.03 4.79
CA ALA A 109 6.06 -0.69 3.39
C ALA A 109 4.69 -0.05 3.11
N ARG A 110 3.62 -0.50 3.77
CA ARG A 110 2.29 0.14 3.62
C ARG A 110 2.30 1.57 4.13
N GLU A 111 2.96 1.84 5.26
CA GLU A 111 3.10 3.20 5.76
C GLU A 111 3.96 4.07 4.85
N MET A 112 5.04 3.53 4.30
CA MET A 112 5.86 4.25 3.31
C MET A 112 5.09 4.55 2.03
N LEU A 113 4.25 3.63 1.57
CA LEU A 113 3.36 3.86 0.41
C LEU A 113 2.30 4.93 0.70
N ARG A 114 1.68 4.91 1.91
CA ARG A 114 0.80 5.98 2.35
C ARG A 114 1.53 7.33 2.31
N HIS A 115 2.71 7.38 2.90
CA HIS A 115 3.55 8.58 2.94
C HIS A 115 3.91 9.06 1.53
N ALA A 116 4.34 8.15 0.64
CA ALA A 116 4.66 8.49 -0.74
C ALA A 116 3.47 9.12 -1.50
N PHE A 117 2.29 8.50 -1.43
CA PHE A 117 1.14 8.93 -2.22
C PHE A 117 0.32 10.05 -1.57
N GLU A 118 0.24 10.09 -0.23
CA GLU A 118 -0.65 11.01 0.48
C GLU A 118 0.09 12.23 1.05
N ASP A 119 1.33 12.09 1.52
CA ASP A 119 2.09 13.19 2.12
C ASP A 119 3.04 13.84 1.11
N ILE A 120 3.81 13.05 0.35
CA ILE A 120 4.79 13.55 -0.64
C ILE A 120 4.13 13.81 -2.01
N GLY A 121 3.06 13.09 -2.35
CA GLY A 121 2.31 13.29 -3.60
C GLY A 121 2.84 12.55 -4.82
N MET A 122 3.63 11.48 -4.61
CA MET A 122 4.14 10.63 -5.69
C MET A 122 3.00 10.06 -6.55
N GLN A 123 3.29 9.85 -7.84
CA GLN A 123 2.35 9.22 -8.78
C GLN A 123 2.65 7.74 -8.96
N LYS A 124 3.92 7.33 -8.78
CA LYS A 124 4.36 5.96 -8.89
C LYS A 124 5.43 5.62 -7.86
N VAL A 125 5.37 4.40 -7.34
CA VAL A 125 6.41 3.81 -6.50
C VAL A 125 6.89 2.53 -7.16
N TRP A 126 8.16 2.51 -7.56
CA TRP A 126 8.86 1.37 -8.11
C TRP A 126 9.43 0.50 -6.98
N CYS A 127 9.57 -0.79 -7.21
CA CYS A 127 10.25 -1.68 -6.27
C CYS A 127 10.84 -2.86 -7.03
N GLY A 128 12.13 -3.13 -6.80
CA GLY A 128 12.84 -4.23 -7.44
C GLY A 128 13.20 -5.36 -6.49
N TYR A 129 13.49 -6.54 -7.05
CA TYR A 129 14.15 -7.63 -6.36
C TYR A 129 14.98 -8.46 -7.34
N TYR A 130 16.09 -9.05 -6.87
CA TYR A 130 16.88 -9.98 -7.67
C TYR A 130 16.27 -11.38 -7.66
N ASP A 131 16.49 -12.12 -8.74
CA ASP A 131 16.04 -13.51 -8.84
C ASP A 131 16.51 -14.33 -7.64
N GLY A 132 15.65 -15.25 -7.16
CA GLY A 132 15.89 -15.99 -5.92
C GLY A 132 15.46 -15.27 -4.62
N ASN A 133 15.26 -13.94 -4.61
CA ASN A 133 14.79 -13.23 -3.44
C ASN A 133 13.25 -13.32 -3.28
N LEU A 134 12.77 -14.53 -3.02
CA LEU A 134 11.34 -14.82 -2.87
C LEU A 134 10.70 -14.08 -1.68
N LYS A 135 11.50 -13.67 -0.68
CA LYS A 135 10.99 -12.93 0.47
C LYS A 135 10.61 -11.51 0.04
N SER A 136 11.48 -10.82 -0.71
CA SER A 136 11.17 -9.49 -1.25
C SER A 136 9.99 -9.55 -2.21
N LYS A 137 9.94 -10.55 -3.11
CA LYS A 137 8.78 -10.80 -3.99
C LYS A 137 7.47 -10.87 -3.20
N ARG A 138 7.43 -11.68 -2.13
CA ARG A 138 6.23 -11.81 -1.28
C ARG A 138 5.82 -10.52 -0.57
N VAL A 139 6.78 -9.71 -0.12
CA VAL A 139 6.49 -8.40 0.45
C VAL A 139 5.79 -7.52 -0.58
N GLN A 140 6.33 -7.45 -1.80
CA GLN A 140 5.77 -6.63 -2.88
C GLN A 140 4.37 -7.11 -3.29
N GLU A 141 4.15 -8.42 -3.39
CA GLU A 141 2.82 -9.02 -3.64
C GLU A 141 1.82 -8.67 -2.52
N LYS A 142 2.22 -8.81 -1.24
CA LYS A 142 1.40 -8.43 -0.07
C LYS A 142 1.06 -6.94 -0.04
N CYS A 143 1.97 -6.10 -0.54
CA CYS A 143 1.74 -4.66 -0.67
C CYS A 143 0.92 -4.28 -1.90
N GLY A 144 0.71 -5.19 -2.86
CA GLY A 144 -0.10 -4.95 -4.06
C GLY A 144 0.68 -4.38 -5.24
N PHE A 145 2.00 -4.46 -5.20
CA PHE A 145 2.81 -4.13 -6.37
C PHE A 145 2.52 -5.06 -7.53
N ARG A 146 2.57 -4.53 -8.76
CA ARG A 146 2.32 -5.27 -9.99
C ARG A 146 3.59 -5.43 -10.78
N TYR A 147 3.86 -6.66 -11.23
CA TYR A 147 4.99 -6.98 -12.10
C TYR A 147 4.94 -6.15 -13.39
N GLN A 148 6.09 -5.63 -13.79
CA GLN A 148 6.29 -4.88 -15.02
C GLN A 148 7.18 -5.64 -15.99
N TRP A 149 8.44 -5.85 -15.64
CA TRP A 149 9.41 -6.55 -16.49
C TRP A 149 10.53 -7.21 -15.68
N THR A 150 11.31 -8.02 -16.41
CA THR A 150 12.54 -8.65 -15.92
C THR A 150 13.71 -8.20 -16.79
N THR A 151 14.83 -7.87 -16.18
CA THR A 151 16.08 -7.51 -16.86
C THR A 151 17.16 -8.52 -16.47
N GLU A 152 17.78 -9.15 -17.46
CA GLU A 152 18.96 -10.01 -17.27
C GLU A 152 20.25 -9.18 -17.25
N GLY A 153 21.25 -9.64 -16.52
CA GLY A 153 22.57 -9.04 -16.53
C GLY A 153 22.68 -7.68 -15.87
N VAL A 154 21.77 -7.37 -14.92
CA VAL A 154 21.84 -6.15 -14.09
C VAL A 154 23.14 -6.18 -13.28
N ASP A 155 23.95 -5.13 -13.41
CA ASP A 155 25.17 -4.97 -12.63
C ASP A 155 24.86 -4.80 -11.14
N VAL A 156 25.57 -5.56 -10.30
CA VAL A 156 25.52 -5.43 -8.83
C VAL A 156 26.93 -5.04 -8.35
N PRO A 157 27.27 -3.74 -8.39
CA PRO A 157 28.66 -3.28 -8.26
C PRO A 157 29.31 -3.71 -6.95
N LEU A 158 28.59 -3.64 -5.83
CA LEU A 158 29.11 -3.99 -4.50
C LEU A 158 29.41 -5.51 -4.35
N MET A 159 28.79 -6.35 -5.20
CA MET A 159 29.00 -7.79 -5.19
C MET A 159 29.90 -8.27 -6.34
N HIS A 160 30.32 -7.35 -7.24
CA HIS A 160 31.13 -7.64 -8.42
C HIS A 160 30.54 -8.74 -9.32
N GLU A 161 29.21 -8.75 -9.48
CA GLU A 161 28.50 -9.75 -10.26
C GLU A 161 27.33 -9.16 -11.04
N LYS A 162 26.74 -9.97 -11.92
CA LYS A 162 25.50 -9.62 -12.64
C LYS A 162 24.38 -10.54 -12.20
N ARG A 163 23.18 -9.98 -12.09
CA ARG A 163 21.96 -10.71 -11.69
C ARG A 163 20.81 -10.46 -12.63
N THR A 164 19.80 -11.31 -12.53
CA THR A 164 18.48 -11.04 -13.09
C THR A 164 17.67 -10.23 -12.07
N GLY A 165 17.17 -9.08 -12.49
CA GLY A 165 16.34 -8.20 -11.70
C GLY A 165 14.88 -8.23 -12.16
N HIS A 166 13.95 -8.17 -11.22
CA HIS A 166 12.51 -8.07 -11.47
C HIS A 166 12.02 -6.73 -10.96
N VAL A 167 11.25 -6.01 -11.77
CA VAL A 167 10.72 -4.68 -11.44
C VAL A 167 9.21 -4.74 -11.31
N ASN A 168 8.71 -4.18 -10.25
CA ASN A 168 7.29 -4.03 -9.94
C ASN A 168 6.94 -2.56 -9.72
N LEU A 169 5.68 -2.24 -9.92
CA LEU A 169 5.15 -0.88 -9.81
C LEU A 169 3.88 -0.86 -8.96
N MET A 170 3.72 0.20 -8.18
CA MET A 170 2.43 0.63 -7.65
C MET A 170 2.16 2.06 -8.09
N THR A 171 1.01 2.31 -8.70
CA THR A 171 0.54 3.66 -9.04
C THR A 171 -0.30 4.24 -7.91
N LYS A 172 -0.45 5.57 -7.90
CA LYS A 172 -1.38 6.24 -6.98
C LYS A 172 -2.81 5.73 -7.15
N ASP A 173 -3.20 5.39 -8.37
CA ASP A 173 -4.51 4.82 -8.65
C ASP A 173 -4.68 3.42 -8.03
N ASP A 174 -3.69 2.54 -8.16
CA ASP A 174 -3.68 1.23 -7.49
C ASP A 174 -3.77 1.35 -5.96
N TRP A 175 -3.07 2.35 -5.39
CA TRP A 175 -3.13 2.67 -3.97
C TRP A 175 -4.54 3.08 -3.52
N LEU A 176 -5.19 3.97 -4.27
CA LEU A 176 -6.55 4.43 -3.96
C LEU A 176 -7.57 3.28 -4.03
N TRP A 177 -7.48 2.42 -5.04
CA TRP A 177 -8.34 1.24 -5.12
C TRP A 177 -8.11 0.26 -3.97
N ARG A 178 -6.85 0.07 -3.57
CA ARG A 178 -6.52 -0.74 -2.41
C ARG A 178 -7.12 -0.16 -1.13
N LYS A 179 -6.97 1.13 -0.91
CA LYS A 179 -7.55 1.86 0.24
C LYS A 179 -9.07 1.67 0.31
N LEU A 180 -9.76 1.76 -0.82
CA LEU A 180 -11.20 1.50 -0.89
C LEU A 180 -11.53 0.04 -0.57
N TYR A 181 -10.78 -0.90 -1.12
CA TYR A 181 -11.01 -2.33 -0.86
C TYR A 181 -10.82 -2.66 0.63
N GLU A 182 -9.74 -2.21 1.23
CA GLU A 182 -9.46 -2.43 2.65
C GLU A 182 -10.52 -1.76 3.55
N ALA A 183 -10.96 -0.54 3.23
CA ALA A 183 -12.02 0.15 3.95
C ALA A 183 -13.37 -0.58 3.87
N ALA A 184 -13.77 -1.05 2.69
CA ALA A 184 -14.99 -1.85 2.53
C ALA A 184 -14.89 -3.18 3.29
N ARG A 185 -13.77 -3.88 3.18
CA ARG A 185 -13.53 -5.13 3.92
C ARG A 185 -13.56 -4.95 5.43
N PHE A 186 -13.04 -3.85 5.93
CA PHE A 186 -13.00 -3.55 7.36
C PHE A 186 -14.40 -3.43 7.98
N VAL A 187 -15.35 -2.83 7.27
CA VAL A 187 -16.72 -2.65 7.76
C VAL A 187 -17.63 -3.82 7.40
N GLN A 188 -17.20 -4.72 6.50
CA GLN A 188 -17.97 -5.88 6.11
C GLN A 188 -18.11 -6.86 7.28
N ASN A 189 -19.35 -7.00 7.78
CA ASN A 189 -19.66 -7.86 8.91
C ASN A 189 -21.11 -8.35 8.79
N GLY A 190 -21.30 -9.42 8.00
CA GLY A 190 -22.62 -10.04 7.79
C GLY A 190 -23.21 -10.59 9.10
N ARG A 191 -24.35 -10.06 9.54
CA ARG A 191 -24.98 -10.42 10.79
C ARG A 191 -26.49 -10.29 10.75
N LYS A 192 -27.16 -11.16 11.49
CA LYS A 192 -28.59 -11.06 11.79
C LYS A 192 -28.77 -10.05 12.94
N ILE A 193 -29.61 -9.04 12.72
CA ILE A 193 -29.96 -8.01 13.71
C ILE A 193 -31.26 -8.41 14.45
N SER A 194 -32.25 -8.89 13.69
CA SER A 194 -33.52 -9.38 14.21
C SER A 194 -34.09 -10.45 13.26
N ASP A 195 -35.30 -10.94 13.53
CA ASP A 195 -35.97 -11.88 12.59
C ASP A 195 -36.38 -11.20 11.26
N TYR A 196 -36.33 -9.88 11.18
CA TYR A 196 -36.76 -9.11 10.03
C TYR A 196 -35.62 -8.33 9.35
N VAL A 197 -34.41 -8.27 9.99
CA VAL A 197 -33.31 -7.42 9.53
C VAL A 197 -31.98 -8.15 9.58
N GLU A 198 -31.29 -8.16 8.46
CA GLU A 198 -29.88 -8.55 8.33
C GLU A 198 -29.06 -7.35 7.83
N ALA A 199 -27.77 -7.30 8.18
CA ALA A 199 -26.89 -6.22 7.72
C ALA A 199 -25.45 -6.69 7.55
N GLY A 200 -24.68 -5.96 6.74
CA GLY A 200 -23.23 -6.09 6.64
C GLY A 200 -22.74 -7.22 5.72
N GLY A 201 -23.62 -7.96 5.03
CA GLY A 201 -23.23 -8.99 4.07
C GLY A 201 -22.48 -8.42 2.88
N VAL A 202 -22.90 -7.24 2.40
CA VAL A 202 -22.24 -6.46 1.36
C VAL A 202 -21.76 -5.14 1.96
N ALA A 203 -20.56 -4.68 1.57
CA ALA A 203 -20.00 -3.42 1.99
C ALA A 203 -19.48 -2.61 0.79
N ALA A 204 -19.60 -1.30 0.85
CA ALA A 204 -19.08 -0.40 -0.16
C ALA A 204 -18.17 0.66 0.45
N ALA A 205 -17.21 1.11 -0.34
CA ALA A 205 -16.38 2.27 -0.07
C ALA A 205 -16.44 3.23 -1.26
N ILE A 206 -16.53 4.52 -0.96
CA ILE A 206 -16.59 5.62 -1.93
C ILE A 206 -15.45 6.57 -1.65
N LEU A 207 -14.70 6.94 -2.70
CA LEU A 207 -13.73 8.02 -2.68
C LEU A 207 -14.44 9.31 -3.16
N SER A 208 -14.43 10.33 -2.33
CA SER A 208 -14.89 11.65 -2.71
C SER A 208 -13.82 12.48 -3.44
N SER A 209 -14.21 13.60 -4.05
CA SER A 209 -13.27 14.52 -4.71
C SER A 209 -12.26 15.16 -3.75
N SER A 210 -12.56 15.21 -2.45
CA SER A 210 -11.61 15.66 -1.42
C SER A 210 -10.54 14.62 -1.04
N GLY A 211 -10.64 13.37 -1.56
CA GLY A 211 -9.77 12.26 -1.20
C GLY A 211 -10.18 11.50 0.06
N ARG A 212 -11.33 11.83 0.67
CA ARG A 212 -11.88 11.09 1.81
C ARG A 212 -12.60 9.83 1.37
N VAL A 213 -12.53 8.81 2.22
CA VAL A 213 -13.21 7.52 2.01
C VAL A 213 -14.41 7.42 2.93
N TYR A 214 -15.57 7.11 2.34
CA TYR A 214 -16.82 6.87 3.06
C TYR A 214 -17.27 5.44 2.85
N THR A 215 -17.67 4.77 3.91
CA THR A 215 -18.09 3.36 3.86
C THR A 215 -19.56 3.22 4.23
N GLY A 216 -20.18 2.16 3.74
CA GLY A 216 -21.52 1.75 4.09
C GLY A 216 -21.69 0.23 3.94
N VAL A 217 -22.62 -0.33 4.68
CA VAL A 217 -23.00 -1.74 4.56
C VAL A 217 -24.44 -1.87 4.08
N CYS A 218 -24.79 -3.01 3.44
CA CYS A 218 -26.17 -3.29 3.13
C CYS A 218 -26.99 -3.52 4.40
N VAL A 219 -28.25 -3.16 4.35
CA VAL A 219 -29.27 -3.52 5.33
C VAL A 219 -30.42 -4.16 4.56
N ASP A 220 -30.67 -5.45 4.83
CA ASP A 220 -31.72 -6.23 4.21
C ASP A 220 -32.89 -6.37 5.17
N THR A 221 -34.09 -6.14 4.68
CA THR A 221 -35.33 -6.20 5.48
C THR A 221 -36.37 -7.04 4.76
N CYS A 222 -37.40 -7.49 5.48
CA CYS A 222 -38.54 -8.21 4.90
C CYS A 222 -39.42 -7.32 3.99
N SER A 223 -39.10 -6.05 3.83
CA SER A 223 -39.83 -5.06 3.05
C SER A 223 -38.88 -4.19 2.20
N THR A 224 -39.42 -3.16 1.56
CA THR A 224 -38.65 -2.21 0.74
C THR A 224 -37.84 -1.19 1.53
N LEU A 225 -37.74 -1.30 2.86
CA LEU A 225 -36.99 -0.38 3.72
C LEU A 225 -35.46 -0.61 3.66
N GLY A 226 -35.06 -1.74 3.10
CA GLY A 226 -33.63 -2.06 2.95
C GLY A 226 -32.84 -1.09 2.08
N ILE A 227 -31.53 -1.07 2.28
CA ILE A 227 -30.61 -0.18 1.56
C ILE A 227 -29.36 -0.91 1.09
N CYS A 228 -28.92 -0.66 -0.15
CA CYS A 228 -27.65 -1.17 -0.66
C CYS A 228 -26.47 -0.47 0.03
N ALA A 229 -25.34 -1.16 0.12
CA ALA A 229 -24.12 -0.66 0.74
C ALA A 229 -23.63 0.65 0.12
N GLU A 230 -23.73 0.79 -1.22
CA GLU A 230 -23.31 1.99 -1.93
C GLU A 230 -24.17 3.21 -1.56
N ARG A 231 -25.49 3.04 -1.50
CA ARG A 231 -26.37 4.16 -1.08
C ARG A 231 -26.11 4.56 0.36
N ASN A 232 -25.84 3.59 1.24
CA ASN A 232 -25.47 3.88 2.62
C ASN A 232 -24.14 4.65 2.71
N ALA A 233 -23.12 4.27 1.92
CA ALA A 233 -21.87 5.01 1.83
C ALA A 233 -22.05 6.42 1.25
N ILE A 234 -22.93 6.58 0.22
CA ILE A 234 -23.29 7.90 -0.34
C ILE A 234 -23.96 8.77 0.74
N PHE A 235 -24.90 8.23 1.52
CA PHE A 235 -25.56 8.98 2.59
C PHE A 235 -24.60 9.36 3.71
N ASN A 236 -23.62 8.50 4.02
CA ASN A 236 -22.54 8.85 4.93
C ASN A 236 -21.71 10.03 4.39
N MET A 237 -21.33 9.99 3.11
CA MET A 237 -20.61 11.08 2.44
C MET A 237 -21.41 12.40 2.51
N LEU A 238 -22.71 12.37 2.13
CA LEU A 238 -23.59 13.54 2.18
C LEU A 238 -23.76 14.08 3.60
N THR A 239 -23.87 13.19 4.60
CA THR A 239 -23.98 13.58 6.02
C THR A 239 -22.74 14.35 6.49
N ASN A 240 -21.59 14.06 5.92
CA ASN A 240 -20.32 14.75 6.20
C ASN A 240 -20.07 15.98 5.29
N GLY A 241 -21.07 16.41 4.52
CA GLY A 241 -21.02 17.65 3.74
C GLY A 241 -20.34 17.54 2.38
N GLU A 242 -20.04 16.33 1.92
CA GLU A 242 -19.46 16.09 0.59
C GLU A 242 -20.49 15.48 -0.37
N GLN A 243 -20.33 15.73 -1.67
CA GLN A 243 -21.33 15.35 -2.68
C GLN A 243 -20.75 14.85 -4.00
N GLU A 244 -19.42 14.92 -4.18
CA GLU A 244 -18.77 14.51 -5.43
C GLU A 244 -18.07 13.18 -5.25
N ILE A 245 -18.48 12.18 -6.05
CA ILE A 245 -17.97 10.82 -6.07
C ILE A 245 -16.92 10.69 -7.18
N CYS A 246 -15.71 10.22 -6.84
CA CYS A 246 -14.69 9.87 -7.82
C CYS A 246 -14.68 8.37 -8.12
N LYS A 247 -14.67 7.53 -7.06
CA LYS A 247 -14.54 6.08 -7.19
C LYS A 247 -15.53 5.35 -6.28
N VAL A 248 -16.00 4.19 -6.76
CA VAL A 248 -16.91 3.30 -6.02
C VAL A 248 -16.36 1.88 -6.08
N LEU A 249 -16.26 1.24 -4.92
CA LEU A 249 -15.92 -0.17 -4.80
C LEU A 249 -16.91 -0.87 -3.86
N THR A 250 -17.48 -1.97 -4.31
CA THR A 250 -18.42 -2.79 -3.53
C THR A 250 -17.86 -4.19 -3.36
N VAL A 251 -17.78 -4.67 -2.12
CA VAL A 251 -17.40 -6.05 -1.77
C VAL A 251 -18.66 -6.83 -1.45
N MET A 252 -18.90 -7.87 -2.25
CA MET A 252 -20.02 -8.79 -2.12
C MET A 252 -19.80 -9.79 -0.98
N SER A 253 -20.85 -10.48 -0.54
CA SER A 253 -20.80 -11.48 0.54
C SER A 253 -19.80 -12.62 0.32
N ASN A 254 -19.47 -12.93 -0.93
CA ASN A 254 -18.45 -13.93 -1.30
C ASN A 254 -17.01 -13.38 -1.30
N GLY A 255 -16.81 -12.12 -0.87
CA GLY A 255 -15.51 -11.44 -0.83
C GLY A 255 -15.02 -10.87 -2.16
N LYS A 256 -15.73 -11.09 -3.28
CA LYS A 256 -15.41 -10.50 -4.58
C LYS A 256 -16.02 -9.11 -4.71
N THR A 257 -15.46 -8.30 -5.58
CA THR A 257 -16.07 -7.01 -5.94
C THR A 257 -17.18 -7.18 -6.96
N GLY A 258 -18.11 -6.23 -7.01
CA GLY A 258 -19.26 -6.27 -7.93
C GLY A 258 -19.79 -4.90 -8.28
N ALA A 259 -20.60 -4.85 -9.34
CA ALA A 259 -21.22 -3.63 -9.83
C ALA A 259 -22.33 -3.14 -8.90
N PRO A 260 -22.54 -1.81 -8.76
CA PRO A 260 -23.69 -1.24 -8.09
C PRO A 260 -25.00 -1.59 -8.83
N CYS A 261 -26.09 -1.81 -8.07
CA CYS A 261 -27.39 -2.08 -8.65
C CYS A 261 -27.99 -0.82 -9.35
N GLY A 262 -29.10 -1.02 -10.08
CA GLY A 262 -29.75 0.08 -10.82
C GLY A 262 -30.14 1.27 -9.95
N ALA A 263 -30.69 1.02 -8.75
CA ALA A 263 -31.05 2.10 -7.84
C ALA A 263 -29.85 2.91 -7.31
N CYS A 264 -28.68 2.24 -7.11
CA CYS A 264 -27.45 2.92 -6.71
C CYS A 264 -26.90 3.76 -7.87
N ARG A 265 -26.91 3.24 -9.09
CA ARG A 265 -26.49 3.98 -10.28
C ARG A 265 -27.38 5.21 -10.52
N GLU A 266 -28.70 5.05 -10.41
CA GLU A 266 -29.65 6.15 -10.55
C GLU A 266 -29.39 7.27 -9.53
N LEU A 267 -29.13 6.93 -8.26
CA LEU A 267 -28.79 7.92 -7.24
C LEU A 267 -27.51 8.70 -7.60
N MET A 268 -26.46 8.01 -8.10
CA MET A 268 -25.21 8.65 -8.53
C MET A 268 -25.45 9.62 -9.70
N VAL A 269 -26.31 9.25 -10.65
CA VAL A 269 -26.70 10.14 -11.78
C VAL A 269 -27.44 11.38 -11.29
N GLN A 270 -28.40 11.20 -10.38
CA GLN A 270 -29.17 12.33 -9.82
C GLN A 270 -28.31 13.23 -8.94
N LEU A 271 -27.35 12.68 -8.21
CA LEU A 271 -26.42 13.44 -7.37
C LEU A 271 -25.46 14.29 -8.20
N MET A 272 -24.99 13.77 -9.32
CA MET A 272 -23.94 14.39 -10.16
C MET A 272 -24.38 14.49 -11.63
N PRO A 273 -25.47 15.16 -11.99
CA PRO A 273 -26.09 15.09 -13.32
C PRO A 273 -25.16 15.55 -14.46
N GLY A 274 -24.20 16.44 -14.17
CA GLY A 274 -23.22 16.95 -15.13
C GLY A 274 -21.94 16.12 -15.26
N THR A 275 -21.59 15.32 -14.23
CA THR A 275 -20.26 14.69 -14.09
C THR A 275 -20.29 13.19 -13.79
N TYR A 276 -21.47 12.58 -13.59
CA TYR A 276 -21.61 11.16 -13.23
C TYR A 276 -20.86 10.19 -14.17
N LYS A 277 -20.71 10.55 -15.44
CA LYS A 277 -20.02 9.70 -16.43
C LYS A 277 -18.57 9.42 -16.08
N GLY A 278 -17.94 10.29 -15.28
CA GLY A 278 -16.56 10.14 -14.82
C GLY A 278 -16.42 9.33 -13.53
N ILE A 279 -17.51 8.90 -12.88
CA ILE A 279 -17.43 8.06 -11.68
C ILE A 279 -16.86 6.70 -12.06
N GLU A 280 -15.72 6.35 -11.48
CA GLU A 280 -15.08 5.06 -11.70
C GLU A 280 -15.65 3.98 -10.75
N ILE A 281 -15.86 2.79 -11.29
CA ILE A 281 -16.47 1.65 -10.59
C ILE A 281 -15.56 0.43 -10.72
N MET A 282 -15.13 -0.13 -9.61
CA MET A 282 -14.35 -1.37 -9.56
C MET A 282 -15.28 -2.58 -9.72
N LEU A 283 -15.20 -3.25 -10.87
CA LEU A 283 -15.96 -4.47 -11.15
C LEU A 283 -15.26 -5.73 -10.65
N ASP A 284 -13.93 -5.80 -10.81
CA ASP A 284 -13.12 -6.97 -10.41
C ASP A 284 -11.76 -6.46 -9.90
N TYR A 285 -11.59 -6.49 -8.58
CA TYR A 285 -10.36 -6.00 -7.93
C TYR A 285 -9.15 -6.88 -8.24
N GLU A 286 -9.32 -8.20 -8.33
CA GLU A 286 -8.22 -9.13 -8.61
C GLU A 286 -7.69 -8.95 -10.03
N LYS A 287 -8.60 -8.68 -11.00
CA LYS A 287 -8.24 -8.44 -12.40
C LYS A 287 -8.05 -6.97 -12.75
N ASN A 288 -8.14 -6.08 -11.76
CA ASN A 288 -8.10 -4.62 -11.96
C ASN A 288 -9.06 -4.12 -13.04
N ARG A 289 -10.29 -4.63 -13.05
CA ARG A 289 -11.30 -4.23 -14.02
C ARG A 289 -12.10 -3.06 -13.50
N VAL A 290 -11.81 -1.89 -14.01
CA VAL A 290 -12.52 -0.64 -13.73
C VAL A 290 -13.33 -0.24 -14.98
N VAL A 291 -14.50 0.32 -14.77
CA VAL A 291 -15.34 0.98 -15.79
C VAL A 291 -15.79 2.33 -15.28
N THR A 292 -16.26 3.20 -16.15
CA THR A 292 -16.95 4.42 -15.70
C THR A 292 -18.46 4.20 -15.61
N LEU A 293 -19.17 5.03 -14.84
CA LEU A 293 -20.63 4.98 -14.78
C LEU A 293 -21.27 5.38 -16.13
N GLY A 294 -20.49 6.03 -17.00
CA GLY A 294 -20.91 6.41 -18.36
C GLY A 294 -20.83 5.28 -19.37
N ASP A 295 -20.09 4.19 -19.07
CA ASP A 295 -19.96 3.00 -19.92
C ASP A 295 -21.17 2.07 -19.75
#